data_05fed34a39c57fbc2c22a8e98d87cdcb
#
_entry.id   05fed34a39c57fbc2c22a8e98d87cdcb
#
_cell.length_a   1.000
_cell.length_b   1.000
_cell.length_c   1.000
_cell.angle_alpha   90.00
_cell.angle_beta   90.00
_cell.angle_gamma   90.00
#
_symmetry.space_group_name_H-M   'P 1'
#
loop_
_entity.id
_entity.type
_entity.pdbx_description
1 polymer ?
#
loop_
_entity_poly.entity_id
_entity_poly.type
_entity_poly.pdbx_seq_one_letter_code
_entity_poly.pdbx_strand_id
1 'polypeptide(L)'
;SLVGSEMCIRDRIDYVRVKCRNPYTDEAQTVILARELVPSYFTKKMEGTYEIMEGSWKGPELEGIRYEQLIPWVKPEGDAFRVIVGDYVTTSDGTGIVHIAPTFGADDDRVAKAAGIPPLFMVDRAGKNQPMVDRQGKFFLIEDLDPEFVKTHVDAAKYGEYAGRYVKNAY
;
A
#
# COMPACT_ATOMS: atom_id res chain seq x y z
N SER A 1 -6.18 -0.54 -1.34
CA SER A 1 -5.86 -1.06 -2.68
C SER A 1 -4.43 -1.59 -2.73
N LEU A 2 -4.23 -2.82 -3.20
CA LEU A 2 -2.88 -3.43 -3.31
C LEU A 2 -2.04 -2.86 -4.46
N VAL A 3 -2.66 -2.14 -5.37
CA VAL A 3 -1.98 -1.43 -6.48
C VAL A 3 -1.64 0.02 -6.15
N GLY A 4 -1.71 0.39 -4.87
CA GLY A 4 -1.30 1.69 -4.38
C GLY A 4 0.21 1.81 -4.25
N SER A 5 0.69 3.03 -4.21
CA SER A 5 2.12 3.35 -4.17
C SER A 5 2.60 3.89 -2.83
N GLU A 6 1.68 4.16 -1.88
CA GLU A 6 2.03 4.82 -0.63
C GLU A 6 1.18 4.38 0.56
N MET A 7 1.70 4.59 1.77
CA MET A 7 0.96 4.52 3.01
C MET A 7 0.83 5.91 3.63
N CYS A 8 -0.40 6.30 3.99
CA CYS A 8 -0.69 7.58 4.59
C CYS A 8 -1.06 7.43 6.06
N ILE A 9 -0.52 8.31 6.89
CA ILE A 9 -0.76 8.44 8.33
C ILE A 9 -1.15 9.87 8.69
N ARG A 10 -1.62 10.11 9.92
CA ARG A 10 -2.04 11.43 10.37
C ARG A 10 -1.16 11.96 11.50
N ASP A 11 -0.91 13.28 11.49
CA ASP A 11 -0.06 13.99 12.42
C ASP A 11 -0.47 13.85 13.90
N ARG A 12 -1.78 13.80 14.19
CA ARG A 12 -2.34 13.79 15.55
C ARG A 12 -2.54 12.41 16.15
N ILE A 13 -2.41 11.36 15.35
CA ILE A 13 -2.62 9.98 15.79
C ILE A 13 -1.36 9.46 16.45
N ASP A 14 -1.53 8.80 17.61
CA ASP A 14 -0.48 8.03 18.27
C ASP A 14 -0.43 6.62 17.70
N TYR A 15 0.74 6.21 17.24
CA TYR A 15 0.99 4.87 16.71
C TYR A 15 1.83 4.05 17.67
N VAL A 16 1.57 2.76 17.75
CA VAL A 16 2.30 1.79 18.58
C VAL A 16 2.73 0.58 17.78
N ARG A 17 3.75 -0.10 18.26
CA ARG A 17 4.15 -1.42 17.77
C ARG A 17 3.51 -2.50 18.63
N VAL A 18 2.97 -3.52 18.01
CA VAL A 18 2.39 -4.68 18.68
C VAL A 18 3.06 -5.94 18.16
N LYS A 19 3.72 -6.68 19.05
CA LYS A 19 4.19 -8.03 18.75
C LYS A 19 3.01 -8.98 18.83
N CYS A 20 2.83 -9.79 17.81
CA CYS A 20 1.76 -10.78 17.72
C CYS A 20 2.16 -11.92 16.78
N ARG A 21 1.25 -12.87 16.58
CA ARG A 21 1.39 -13.88 15.54
C ARG A 21 0.45 -13.57 14.39
N ASN A 22 0.92 -13.88 13.19
CA ASN A 22 0.08 -13.80 11.99
C ASN A 22 -1.03 -14.86 12.12
N PRO A 23 -2.32 -14.49 12.02
CA PRO A 23 -3.42 -15.42 12.24
C PRO A 23 -3.54 -16.51 11.16
N TYR A 24 -2.87 -16.36 10.03
CA TYR A 24 -2.91 -17.30 8.91
C TYR A 24 -1.67 -18.21 8.83
N THR A 25 -0.49 -17.66 9.13
CA THR A 25 0.78 -18.41 9.01
C THR A 25 1.36 -18.83 10.36
N ASP A 26 0.83 -18.32 11.46
CA ASP A 26 1.34 -18.47 12.83
C ASP A 26 2.78 -17.96 13.03
N GLU A 27 3.32 -17.22 12.10
CA GLU A 27 4.64 -16.61 12.21
C GLU A 27 4.62 -15.40 13.14
N ALA A 28 5.70 -15.23 13.89
CA ALA A 28 5.87 -14.04 14.73
C ALA A 28 6.03 -12.80 13.88
N GLN A 29 5.28 -11.75 14.19
CA GLN A 29 5.33 -10.48 13.50
C GLN A 29 5.19 -9.30 14.46
N THR A 30 5.61 -8.12 14.00
CA THR A 30 5.35 -6.84 14.68
C THR A 30 4.57 -5.95 13.71
N VAL A 31 3.42 -5.48 14.17
CA VAL A 31 2.55 -4.59 13.39
C VAL A 31 2.55 -3.19 14.00
N ILE A 32 2.34 -2.18 13.16
CA ILE A 32 2.15 -0.78 13.57
C ILE A 32 0.70 -0.40 13.28
N LEU A 33 0.04 0.20 14.28
CA LEU A 33 -1.31 0.71 14.13
C LEU A 33 -1.58 1.85 15.13
N ALA A 34 -2.66 2.59 14.93
CA ALA A 34 -3.10 3.60 15.86
C ALA A 34 -3.37 2.98 17.25
N ARG A 35 -2.84 3.60 18.30
CA ARG A 35 -2.97 3.12 19.69
C ARG A 35 -4.44 2.88 20.08
N GLU A 36 -5.33 3.81 19.76
CA GLU A 36 -6.74 3.72 20.12
C GLU A 36 -7.49 2.60 19.40
N LEU A 37 -6.95 2.08 18.29
CA LEU A 37 -7.53 0.98 17.53
C LEU A 37 -7.01 -0.39 17.95
N VAL A 38 -5.99 -0.46 18.82
CA VAL A 38 -5.46 -1.73 19.33
C VAL A 38 -6.57 -2.62 19.92
N PRO A 39 -7.52 -2.15 20.76
CA PRO A 39 -8.57 -3.00 21.31
C PRO A 39 -9.54 -3.58 20.27
N SER A 40 -9.65 -2.95 19.09
CA SER A 40 -10.49 -3.43 17.99
C SER A 40 -9.91 -4.65 17.28
N TYR A 41 -8.57 -4.73 17.23
CA TYR A 41 -7.84 -5.83 16.61
C TYR A 41 -7.38 -6.89 17.60
N PHE A 42 -6.98 -6.45 18.79
CA PHE A 42 -6.46 -7.29 19.86
C PHE A 42 -7.45 -7.28 21.03
N THR A 43 -8.47 -8.12 20.91
CA THR A 43 -9.57 -8.17 21.88
C THR A 43 -9.15 -8.83 23.19
N LYS A 44 -9.96 -8.67 24.25
CA LYS A 44 -9.72 -9.33 25.55
C LYS A 44 -9.53 -10.85 25.46
N LYS A 45 -10.15 -11.50 24.47
CA LYS A 45 -9.97 -12.95 24.22
C LYS A 45 -8.57 -13.32 23.74
N MET A 46 -7.82 -12.35 23.24
CA MET A 46 -6.44 -12.51 22.75
C MET A 46 -5.41 -12.08 23.80
N GLU A 47 -5.84 -11.74 25.01
CA GLU A 47 -4.93 -11.37 26.10
C GLU A 47 -3.87 -12.46 26.32
N GLY A 48 -2.59 -12.07 26.40
CA GLY A 48 -1.45 -12.98 26.49
C GLY A 48 -0.93 -13.50 25.13
N THR A 49 -1.61 -13.22 24.00
CA THR A 49 -1.15 -13.59 22.64
C THR A 49 -0.48 -12.45 21.90
N TYR A 50 -0.49 -11.25 22.46
CA TYR A 50 0.15 -10.06 21.90
C TYR A 50 0.78 -9.20 22.99
N GLU A 51 1.71 -8.37 22.61
CA GLU A 51 2.41 -7.43 23.49
C GLU A 51 2.50 -6.05 22.81
N ILE A 52 1.98 -5.02 23.47
CA ILE A 52 2.21 -3.63 23.05
C ILE A 52 3.61 -3.26 23.52
N MET A 53 4.50 -2.99 22.57
CA MET A 53 5.88 -2.61 22.85
C MET A 53 5.94 -1.21 23.47
N GLU A 54 7.00 -0.96 24.25
CA GLU A 54 7.27 0.38 24.77
C GLU A 54 7.46 1.40 23.64
N GLY A 55 7.05 2.62 23.92
CA GLY A 55 7.12 3.74 22.99
C GLY A 55 5.81 3.95 22.20
N SER A 56 5.69 5.16 21.70
CA SER A 56 4.66 5.57 20.75
C SER A 56 5.24 6.67 19.88
N TRP A 57 4.66 6.81 18.69
CA TRP A 57 5.10 7.80 17.71
C TRP A 57 3.90 8.58 17.19
N LYS A 58 4.04 9.89 17.05
CA LYS A 58 3.12 10.69 16.25
C LYS A 58 3.37 10.42 14.77
N GLY A 59 2.34 10.66 13.94
CA GLY A 59 2.48 10.46 12.49
C GLY A 59 3.75 11.03 11.88
N PRO A 60 4.12 12.30 12.12
CA PRO A 60 5.34 12.88 11.54
C PRO A 60 6.65 12.16 11.90
N GLU A 61 6.69 11.46 13.03
CA GLU A 61 7.87 10.67 13.42
C GLU A 61 8.01 9.35 12.62
N LEU A 62 6.93 8.92 11.97
CA LEU A 62 6.90 7.75 11.10
C LEU A 62 7.04 8.13 9.61
N GLU A 63 7.02 9.43 9.28
CA GLU A 63 7.16 9.91 7.91
C GLU A 63 8.50 9.47 7.31
N GLY A 64 8.47 9.04 6.06
CA GLY A 64 9.65 8.60 5.33
C GLY A 64 10.08 7.16 5.60
N ILE A 65 9.44 6.43 6.52
CA ILE A 65 9.69 4.99 6.67
C ILE A 65 9.37 4.32 5.34
N ARG A 66 10.29 3.48 4.87
CA ARG A 66 10.15 2.74 3.63
C ARG A 66 9.63 1.33 3.89
N TYR A 67 8.89 0.82 2.94
CA TYR A 67 8.39 -0.56 2.96
C TYR A 67 8.52 -1.22 1.59
N GLU A 68 8.49 -2.54 1.58
CA GLU A 68 8.52 -3.31 0.34
C GLU A 68 7.21 -3.16 -0.42
N GLN A 69 7.31 -3.00 -1.72
CA GLN A 69 6.14 -2.95 -2.62
C GLN A 69 5.34 -4.25 -2.49
N LEU A 70 4.04 -4.15 -2.21
CA LEU A 70 3.18 -5.32 -2.01
C LEU A 70 3.03 -6.18 -3.27
N ILE A 71 2.96 -5.55 -4.43
CA ILE A 71 2.90 -6.22 -5.74
C ILE A 71 4.05 -5.70 -6.61
N PRO A 72 5.26 -6.27 -6.50
CA PRO A 72 6.47 -5.72 -7.11
C PRO A 72 6.62 -6.11 -8.58
N TRP A 73 5.53 -6.14 -9.33
CA TRP A 73 5.54 -6.54 -10.74
C TRP A 73 5.84 -5.39 -11.69
N VAL A 74 5.57 -4.16 -11.25
CA VAL A 74 5.79 -2.93 -12.01
C VAL A 74 6.55 -1.94 -11.14
N LYS A 75 7.64 -1.39 -11.66
CA LYS A 75 8.43 -0.36 -10.97
C LYS A 75 7.83 1.03 -11.21
N PRO A 76 7.77 1.88 -10.18
CA PRO A 76 7.42 3.29 -10.36
C PRO A 76 8.56 4.06 -11.05
N GLU A 77 8.24 5.20 -11.67
CA GLU A 77 9.23 6.10 -12.28
C GLU A 77 9.96 7.02 -11.28
N GLY A 78 9.84 6.79 -9.99
CA GLY A 78 10.46 7.64 -8.99
C GLY A 78 10.40 7.06 -7.59
N ASP A 79 10.55 7.93 -6.61
CA ASP A 79 10.61 7.57 -5.18
C ASP A 79 9.21 7.31 -4.62
N ALA A 80 8.87 6.04 -4.43
CA ALA A 80 7.60 5.55 -3.92
C ALA A 80 7.81 4.59 -2.74
N PHE A 81 6.70 4.04 -2.19
CA PHE A 81 6.68 3.04 -1.11
C PHE A 81 7.31 3.53 0.18
N ARG A 82 6.93 4.73 0.59
CA ARG A 82 7.26 5.33 1.87
C ARG A 82 6.02 5.85 2.58
N VAL A 83 6.10 6.00 3.89
CA VAL A 83 5.04 6.57 4.70
C VAL A 83 5.00 8.08 4.50
N ILE A 84 3.83 8.63 4.25
CA ILE A 84 3.57 10.08 4.13
C ILE A 84 2.49 10.52 5.12
N VAL A 85 2.44 11.79 5.43
CA VAL A 85 1.42 12.37 6.30
C VAL A 85 0.27 12.93 5.47
N GLY A 86 -0.97 12.62 5.86
CA GLY A 86 -2.18 13.13 5.23
C GLY A 86 -3.23 13.55 6.25
N ASP A 87 -4.10 14.44 5.84
CA ASP A 87 -5.11 15.10 6.69
C ASP A 87 -6.45 14.33 6.78
N TYR A 88 -6.66 13.33 5.94
CA TYR A 88 -7.92 12.58 5.84
C TYR A 88 -7.92 11.22 6.55
N VAL A 89 -6.78 10.77 7.07
CA VAL A 89 -6.71 9.53 7.86
C VAL A 89 -7.48 9.71 9.17
N THR A 90 -8.29 8.72 9.52
CA THR A 90 -9.10 8.70 10.73
C THR A 90 -8.84 7.46 11.58
N THR A 91 -9.38 7.47 12.80
CA THR A 91 -9.40 6.30 13.70
C THR A 91 -10.82 5.78 13.91
N SER A 92 -11.76 6.21 13.07
CA SER A 92 -13.15 5.70 13.11
C SER A 92 -13.24 4.24 12.69
N ASP A 93 -12.35 3.82 11.80
CA ASP A 93 -12.22 2.44 11.34
C ASP A 93 -10.79 2.17 10.84
N GLY A 94 -10.53 0.93 10.42
CA GLY A 94 -9.22 0.54 9.91
C GLY A 94 -8.13 0.55 10.99
N THR A 95 -6.89 0.78 10.61
CA THR A 95 -5.71 0.72 11.48
C THR A 95 -5.12 2.09 11.83
N GLY A 96 -5.71 3.18 11.32
CA GLY A 96 -5.12 4.52 11.36
C GLY A 96 -3.98 4.71 10.35
N ILE A 97 -3.80 3.74 9.45
CA ILE A 97 -2.86 3.80 8.31
C ILE A 97 -3.68 3.46 7.06
N VAL A 98 -3.61 4.31 6.05
CA VAL A 98 -4.35 4.15 4.79
C VAL A 98 -3.37 3.89 3.66
N HIS A 99 -3.59 2.80 2.92
CA HIS A 99 -2.86 2.53 1.69
C HIS A 99 -3.50 3.34 0.56
N ILE A 100 -2.75 4.19 -0.08
CA ILE A 100 -3.24 5.11 -1.11
C ILE A 100 -2.85 4.67 -2.52
N ALA A 101 -3.73 4.96 -3.46
CA ALA A 101 -3.56 4.64 -4.88
C ALA A 101 -3.87 5.89 -5.73
N PRO A 102 -2.87 6.75 -6.01
CA PRO A 102 -3.06 8.03 -6.69
C PRO A 102 -3.76 7.92 -8.05
N THR A 103 -3.61 6.79 -8.74
CA THR A 103 -4.27 6.53 -10.03
C THR A 103 -5.76 6.22 -9.92
N PHE A 104 -6.30 6.01 -8.70
CA PHE A 104 -7.68 5.57 -8.48
C PHE A 104 -8.51 6.48 -7.57
N GLY A 105 -7.88 7.39 -6.83
CA GLY A 105 -8.57 8.29 -5.90
C GLY A 105 -8.13 9.75 -6.03
N ALA A 106 -9.07 10.69 -6.07
CA ALA A 106 -8.75 12.12 -6.17
C ALA A 106 -8.04 12.64 -4.92
N ASP A 107 -8.45 12.21 -3.73
CA ASP A 107 -7.78 12.57 -2.48
C ASP A 107 -6.41 11.91 -2.37
N ASP A 108 -6.28 10.66 -2.79
CA ASP A 108 -5.02 9.94 -2.87
C ASP A 108 -4.03 10.65 -3.80
N ASP A 109 -4.50 11.06 -4.99
CA ASP A 109 -3.69 11.80 -5.97
C ASP A 109 -3.24 13.16 -5.40
N ARG A 110 -4.13 13.89 -4.73
CA ARG A 110 -3.81 15.18 -4.11
C ARG A 110 -2.71 15.06 -3.06
N VAL A 111 -2.84 14.09 -2.16
CA VAL A 111 -1.86 13.89 -1.06
C VAL A 111 -0.54 13.36 -1.59
N ALA A 112 -0.56 12.43 -2.54
CA ALA A 112 0.64 11.91 -3.18
C ALA A 112 1.41 13.00 -3.92
N LYS A 113 0.73 13.85 -4.70
CA LYS A 113 1.36 14.99 -5.39
C LYS A 113 1.99 15.98 -4.42
N ALA A 114 1.32 16.30 -3.32
CA ALA A 114 1.86 17.19 -2.29
C ALA A 114 3.14 16.62 -1.65
N ALA A 115 3.25 15.30 -1.53
CA ALA A 115 4.42 14.59 -1.00
C ALA A 115 5.48 14.26 -2.06
N GLY A 116 5.26 14.60 -3.34
CA GLY A 116 6.18 14.29 -4.44
C GLY A 116 6.24 12.81 -4.79
N ILE A 117 5.15 12.06 -4.57
CA ILE A 117 5.06 10.64 -4.86
C ILE A 117 4.58 10.44 -6.30
N PRO A 118 5.31 9.68 -7.13
CA PRO A 118 4.86 9.35 -8.46
C PRO A 118 3.70 8.34 -8.41
N PRO A 119 2.69 8.51 -9.27
CA PRO A 119 1.67 7.48 -9.45
C PRO A 119 2.27 6.24 -10.11
N LEU A 120 1.71 5.07 -9.82
CA LEU A 120 2.11 3.82 -10.44
C LEU A 120 1.31 3.62 -11.73
N PHE A 121 1.94 3.85 -12.87
CA PHE A 121 1.33 3.71 -14.20
C PHE A 121 1.92 2.54 -14.98
N MET A 122 1.12 2.03 -15.91
CA MET A 122 1.54 1.25 -17.07
C MET A 122 1.57 2.17 -18.30
N VAL A 123 2.37 1.82 -19.30
CA VAL A 123 2.36 2.52 -20.59
C VAL A 123 1.80 1.57 -21.64
N ASP A 124 0.73 1.98 -22.32
CA ASP A 124 0.13 1.21 -23.41
C ASP A 124 0.91 1.36 -24.73
N ARG A 125 0.57 0.57 -25.74
CA ARG A 125 1.23 0.61 -27.05
C ARG A 125 1.13 1.95 -27.78
N ALA A 126 0.19 2.80 -27.39
CA ALA A 126 0.06 4.16 -27.91
C ALA A 126 0.93 5.17 -27.15
N GLY A 127 1.74 4.72 -26.18
CA GLY A 127 2.56 5.57 -25.34
C GLY A 127 1.77 6.34 -24.26
N LYS A 128 0.55 5.90 -23.97
CA LYS A 128 -0.32 6.56 -23.00
C LYS A 128 -0.23 5.89 -21.64
N ASN A 129 -0.15 6.71 -20.58
CA ASN A 129 -0.20 6.23 -19.21
C ASN A 129 -1.59 5.68 -18.87
N GLN A 130 -1.60 4.48 -18.29
CA GLN A 130 -2.78 3.77 -17.84
C GLN A 130 -2.59 3.34 -16.38
N PRO A 131 -3.67 3.22 -15.56
CA PRO A 131 -3.59 2.51 -14.30
C PRO A 131 -3.17 1.05 -14.53
N MET A 132 -2.71 0.36 -13.48
CA MET A 132 -2.34 -1.07 -13.59
C MET A 132 -3.48 -1.99 -13.98
N VAL A 133 -4.71 -1.54 -13.83
CA VAL A 133 -5.91 -2.30 -14.20
C VAL A 133 -6.80 -1.45 -15.10
N ASP A 134 -7.53 -2.13 -15.97
CA ASP A 134 -8.50 -1.51 -16.85
C ASP A 134 -9.80 -1.11 -16.08
N ARG A 135 -10.76 -0.54 -16.80
CA ARG A 135 -12.06 -0.10 -16.24
C ARG A 135 -12.91 -1.27 -15.71
N GLN A 136 -12.58 -2.49 -16.07
CA GLN A 136 -13.25 -3.71 -15.59
C GLN A 136 -12.56 -4.29 -14.35
N GLY A 137 -11.41 -3.74 -13.93
CA GLY A 137 -10.60 -4.24 -12.82
C GLY A 137 -9.72 -5.42 -13.19
N LYS A 138 -9.37 -5.59 -14.47
CA LYS A 138 -8.42 -6.61 -14.95
C LYS A 138 -7.05 -5.99 -15.17
N PHE A 139 -6.01 -6.73 -14.83
CA PHE A 139 -4.65 -6.38 -15.25
C PHE A 139 -4.54 -6.38 -16.76
N PHE A 140 -3.82 -5.40 -17.33
CA PHE A 140 -3.54 -5.34 -18.76
C PHE A 140 -2.80 -6.59 -19.23
N LEU A 141 -3.04 -7.02 -20.46
CA LEU A 141 -2.20 -8.04 -21.11
C LEU A 141 -0.84 -7.44 -21.45
N ILE A 142 0.23 -8.23 -21.39
CA ILE A 142 1.59 -7.76 -21.68
C ILE A 142 1.68 -7.26 -23.14
N GLU A 143 1.00 -7.94 -24.06
CA GLU A 143 0.95 -7.57 -25.46
C GLU A 143 0.26 -6.22 -25.74
N ASP A 144 -0.55 -5.70 -24.81
CA ASP A 144 -1.21 -4.39 -24.93
C ASP A 144 -0.34 -3.24 -24.39
N LEU A 145 0.80 -3.56 -23.78
CA LEU A 145 1.72 -2.59 -23.21
C LEU A 145 2.85 -2.22 -24.20
N ASP A 146 3.46 -1.06 -23.97
CA ASP A 146 4.64 -0.63 -24.70
C ASP A 146 5.82 -1.58 -24.43
N PRO A 147 6.49 -2.12 -25.47
CA PRO A 147 7.56 -3.09 -25.29
C PRO A 147 8.78 -2.57 -24.52
N GLU A 148 9.15 -1.30 -24.68
CA GLU A 148 10.29 -0.72 -23.94
C GLU A 148 9.93 -0.49 -22.49
N PHE A 149 8.69 -0.09 -22.20
CA PHE A 149 8.18 -0.01 -20.83
C PHE A 149 8.19 -1.39 -20.16
N VAL A 150 7.71 -2.43 -20.82
CA VAL A 150 7.71 -3.81 -20.28
C VAL A 150 9.15 -4.23 -19.95
N LYS A 151 10.08 -4.01 -20.84
CA LYS A 151 11.48 -4.40 -20.66
C LYS A 151 12.17 -3.71 -19.48
N THR A 152 11.83 -2.45 -19.24
CA THR A 152 12.52 -1.61 -18.24
C THR A 152 11.81 -1.56 -16.87
N HIS A 153 10.48 -1.71 -16.83
CA HIS A 153 9.67 -1.48 -15.63
C HIS A 153 8.86 -2.69 -15.16
N VAL A 154 8.67 -3.71 -15.99
CA VAL A 154 7.77 -4.84 -15.67
C VAL A 154 8.56 -6.11 -15.43
N ASP A 155 8.32 -6.79 -14.31
CA ASP A 155 8.73 -8.18 -14.11
C ASP A 155 7.75 -9.08 -14.90
N ALA A 156 8.07 -9.30 -16.18
CA ALA A 156 7.17 -10.00 -17.11
C ALA A 156 6.86 -11.43 -16.68
N ALA A 157 7.78 -12.11 -15.99
CA ALA A 157 7.56 -13.46 -15.50
C ALA A 157 6.45 -13.50 -14.42
N LYS A 158 6.56 -12.65 -13.41
CA LYS A 158 5.57 -12.55 -12.33
C LYS A 158 4.27 -11.92 -12.81
N TYR A 159 4.35 -10.81 -13.54
CA TYR A 159 3.18 -10.13 -14.05
C TYR A 159 2.36 -11.00 -15.02
N GLY A 160 3.03 -11.79 -15.87
CA GLY A 160 2.40 -12.64 -16.87
C GLY A 160 1.43 -13.67 -16.29
N GLU A 161 1.66 -14.15 -15.07
CA GLU A 161 0.75 -15.05 -14.37
C GLU A 161 -0.62 -14.43 -14.08
N TYR A 162 -0.67 -13.11 -13.98
CA TYR A 162 -1.88 -12.34 -13.59
C TYR A 162 -2.44 -11.48 -14.72
N ALA A 163 -1.71 -11.32 -15.83
CA ALA A 163 -2.17 -10.57 -17.00
C ALA A 163 -3.56 -11.04 -17.46
N GLY A 164 -4.47 -10.11 -17.67
CA GLY A 164 -5.85 -10.38 -18.07
C GLY A 164 -6.76 -10.91 -16.94
N ARG A 165 -6.24 -11.18 -15.73
CA ARG A 165 -7.06 -11.61 -14.59
C ARG A 165 -7.62 -10.41 -13.82
N TYR A 166 -8.75 -10.63 -13.14
CA TYR A 166 -9.29 -9.64 -12.22
C TYR A 166 -8.38 -9.48 -10.99
N VAL A 167 -8.18 -8.24 -10.54
CA VAL A 167 -7.42 -7.93 -9.31
C VAL A 167 -7.88 -8.77 -8.13
N LYS A 168 -9.18 -8.95 -7.94
CA LYS A 168 -9.75 -9.77 -6.86
C LYS A 168 -9.34 -11.25 -6.89
N ASN A 169 -8.77 -11.73 -7.98
CA ASN A 169 -8.34 -13.13 -8.16
C ASN A 169 -6.81 -13.24 -8.12
N ALA A 170 -6.10 -12.17 -7.75
CA ALA A 170 -4.64 -12.13 -7.66
C ALA A 170 -4.13 -12.34 -6.21
N TYR A 171 -5.05 -12.67 -5.28
CA TYR A 171 -4.75 -12.94 -3.88
C TYR A 171 -4.94 -14.41 -3.56
#